data_052b17be0d7104d8d2dc3d61a68fba30
#
_entry.id   052b17be0d7104d8d2dc3d61a68fba30
#
_cell.length_a   1.000
_cell.length_b   1.000
_cell.length_c   1.000
_cell.angle_alpha   90.00
_cell.angle_beta   90.00
_cell.angle_gamma   90.00
#
_symmetry.space_group_name_H-M   'P 1'
#
loop_
_entity.id
_entity.type
_entity.pdbx_description
1 polymer ?
#
loop_
_entity_poly.entity_id
_entity_poly.type
_entity_poly.pdbx_seq_one_letter_code
_entity_poly.pdbx_strand_id
1 'polypeptide(L)'
;MAKTVILVTNQYSCDRIIYAARIVADETQTELNIIEVLDSEYQLNPQAIDYLFMLAKQNDAIMRIVMAEDKLEVIRDTIAAYDVDHVVTGMPDSHQSILYALWKEFPQKQFHVVDQTGEIIDVAKSQRTSA
;
A
#
# COMPACT_ATOMS: atom_id res chain seq x y z
N MET A 1 -9.31 2.37 -15.75
CA MET A 1 -9.22 1.03 -15.15
C MET A 1 -9.06 1.15 -13.65
N ALA A 2 -9.82 0.38 -12.91
CA ALA A 2 -9.70 0.36 -11.45
C ALA A 2 -8.31 -0.12 -11.01
N LYS A 3 -7.87 0.34 -9.86
CA LYS A 3 -6.50 0.11 -9.38
C LYS A 3 -6.49 -0.54 -8.00
N THR A 4 -5.51 -1.41 -7.81
CA THR A 4 -5.05 -1.87 -6.51
C THR A 4 -3.74 -1.15 -6.22
N VAL A 5 -3.67 -0.45 -5.09
CA VAL A 5 -2.50 0.33 -4.69
C VAL A 5 -1.83 -0.32 -3.50
N ILE A 6 -0.52 -0.53 -3.60
CA ILE A 6 0.32 -0.96 -2.48
C ILE A 6 0.97 0.27 -1.87
N LEU A 7 0.78 0.45 -0.57
CA LEU A 7 1.51 1.47 0.19
C LEU A 7 2.73 0.81 0.84
N VAL A 8 3.91 1.21 0.42
CA VAL A 8 5.16 0.68 0.95
C VAL A 8 5.63 1.58 2.08
N THR A 9 5.68 1.00 3.28
CA THR A 9 6.18 1.70 4.48
C THR A 9 7.56 1.20 4.90
N ASN A 10 7.97 0.02 4.43
CA ASN A 10 9.28 -0.55 4.72
C ASN A 10 9.83 -1.21 3.46
N GLN A 11 10.92 -0.65 2.93
CA GLN A 11 11.53 -1.09 1.69
C GLN A 11 12.13 -2.50 1.76
N TYR A 12 12.46 -2.97 2.95
CA TYR A 12 13.20 -4.23 3.13
C TYR A 12 12.31 -5.47 3.25
N SER A 13 11.01 -5.30 3.50
CA SER A 13 10.09 -6.41 3.78
C SER A 13 8.82 -6.33 2.95
N CYS A 14 8.92 -5.79 1.73
CA CYS A 14 7.75 -5.54 0.90
C CYS A 14 7.41 -6.66 -0.08
N ASP A 15 8.30 -7.62 -0.29
CA ASP A 15 8.09 -8.66 -1.31
C ASP A 15 6.84 -9.49 -1.06
N ARG A 16 6.59 -9.93 0.19
CA ARG A 16 5.35 -10.67 0.52
C ARG A 16 4.10 -9.83 0.27
N ILE A 17 4.19 -8.52 0.51
CA ILE A 17 3.06 -7.61 0.30
C ILE A 17 2.78 -7.48 -1.20
N ILE A 18 3.81 -7.36 -2.01
CA ILE A 18 3.67 -7.26 -3.46
C ILE A 18 3.08 -8.54 -4.04
N TYR A 19 3.54 -9.71 -3.60
CA TYR A 19 3.00 -10.98 -4.07
C TYR A 19 1.52 -11.14 -3.70
N ALA A 20 1.15 -10.77 -2.47
CA ALA A 20 -0.24 -10.80 -2.03
C ALA A 20 -1.10 -9.83 -2.85
N ALA A 21 -0.60 -8.62 -3.09
CA ALA A 21 -1.32 -7.61 -3.87
C ALA A 21 -1.48 -8.03 -5.33
N ARG A 22 -0.52 -8.76 -5.90
CA ARG A 22 -0.68 -9.35 -7.24
C ARG A 22 -1.88 -10.28 -7.29
N ILE A 23 -2.07 -11.08 -6.25
CA ILE A 23 -3.24 -11.97 -6.14
C ILE A 23 -4.54 -11.16 -6.08
N VAL A 24 -4.57 -10.11 -5.24
CA VAL A 24 -5.74 -9.23 -5.14
C VAL A 24 -6.06 -8.58 -6.49
N ALA A 25 -5.05 -8.05 -7.16
CA ALA A 25 -5.24 -7.39 -8.46
C ALA A 25 -5.73 -8.37 -9.53
N ASP A 26 -5.21 -9.60 -9.55
CA ASP A 26 -5.65 -10.62 -10.51
C ASP A 26 -7.09 -11.04 -10.25
N GLU A 27 -7.46 -11.26 -8.99
CA GLU A 27 -8.83 -11.66 -8.61
C GLU A 27 -9.86 -10.56 -8.89
N THR A 28 -9.45 -9.30 -8.77
CA THR A 28 -10.33 -8.15 -8.96
C THR A 28 -10.20 -7.51 -10.33
N GLN A 29 -9.27 -8.00 -11.16
CA GLN A 29 -8.99 -7.48 -12.50
C GLN A 29 -8.67 -5.99 -12.47
N THR A 30 -7.80 -5.60 -11.54
CA THR A 30 -7.35 -4.22 -11.38
C THR A 30 -5.89 -4.06 -11.78
N GLU A 31 -5.51 -2.83 -12.09
CA GLU A 31 -4.11 -2.47 -12.36
C GLU A 31 -3.35 -2.36 -11.04
N LEU A 32 -2.19 -3.00 -10.96
CA LEU A 32 -1.38 -2.98 -9.74
C LEU A 32 -0.40 -1.79 -9.76
N ASN A 33 -0.47 -0.98 -8.71
CA ASN A 33 0.39 0.20 -8.54
C ASN A 33 1.07 0.13 -7.17
N ILE A 34 2.36 0.47 -7.15
CA ILE A 34 3.14 0.54 -5.92
C ILE A 34 3.51 2.00 -5.68
N ILE A 35 3.24 2.48 -4.48
CA ILE A 35 3.59 3.85 -4.09
C ILE A 35 4.42 3.81 -2.83
N GLU A 36 5.59 4.45 -2.90
CA GLU A 36 6.44 4.72 -1.75
C GLU A 36 6.56 6.22 -1.58
N VAL A 37 6.18 6.72 -0.41
CA VAL A 37 6.27 8.15 -0.08
C VAL A 37 7.40 8.34 0.91
N LEU A 38 8.36 9.19 0.56
CA LEU A 38 9.52 9.51 1.38
C LEU A 38 9.47 10.98 1.78
N ASP A 39 9.76 11.27 3.03
CA ASP A 39 9.76 12.64 3.54
C ASP A 39 11.15 13.28 3.56
N SER A 40 12.21 12.51 3.31
CA SER A 40 13.57 13.01 3.23
C SER A 40 14.43 12.18 2.29
N GLU A 41 15.49 12.81 1.74
CA GLU A 41 16.45 12.11 0.89
C GLU A 41 17.24 11.03 1.65
N TYR A 42 17.33 11.14 2.96
CA TYR A 42 18.03 10.15 3.80
C TYR A 42 17.34 8.81 3.82
N GLN A 43 16.05 8.75 3.46
CA GLN A 43 15.31 7.51 3.34
C GLN A 43 15.58 6.78 2.04
N LEU A 44 16.21 7.45 1.06
CA LEU A 44 16.55 6.83 -0.20
C LEU A 44 17.69 5.83 0.00
N ASN A 45 17.39 4.57 -0.24
CA ASN A 45 18.38 3.49 -0.29
C ASN A 45 18.40 2.93 -1.70
N PRO A 46 19.46 3.21 -2.50
CA PRO A 46 19.47 2.81 -3.91
C PRO A 46 19.29 1.30 -4.12
N GLN A 47 19.88 0.48 -3.26
CA GLN A 47 19.76 -0.97 -3.40
C GLN A 47 18.34 -1.46 -3.11
N ALA A 48 17.71 -0.93 -2.07
CA ALA A 48 16.33 -1.29 -1.73
C ALA A 48 15.36 -0.80 -2.81
N ILE A 49 15.60 0.37 -3.38
CA ILE A 49 14.77 0.93 -4.46
C ILE A 49 14.92 0.10 -5.73
N ASP A 50 16.14 -0.27 -6.09
CA ASP A 50 16.38 -1.13 -7.27
C ASP A 50 15.70 -2.49 -7.11
N TYR A 51 15.76 -3.07 -5.92
CA TYR A 51 15.08 -4.32 -5.61
C TYR A 51 13.55 -4.17 -5.76
N LEU A 52 13.01 -3.08 -5.26
CA LEU A 52 11.57 -2.81 -5.36
C LEU A 52 11.12 -2.63 -6.80
N PHE A 53 11.90 -1.91 -7.62
CA PHE A 53 11.61 -1.78 -9.05
C PHE A 53 11.67 -3.13 -9.77
N MET A 54 12.63 -3.99 -9.40
CA MET A 54 12.72 -5.33 -9.96
C MET A 54 11.46 -6.15 -9.62
N LEU A 55 11.02 -6.10 -8.37
CA LEU A 55 9.78 -6.78 -7.95
C LEU A 55 8.56 -6.23 -8.68
N ALA A 56 8.48 -4.91 -8.85
CA ALA A 56 7.40 -4.28 -9.58
C ALA A 56 7.34 -4.79 -11.02
N LYS A 57 8.48 -4.84 -11.69
CA LYS A 57 8.57 -5.34 -13.06
C LYS A 57 8.17 -6.81 -13.16
N GLN A 58 8.62 -7.65 -12.22
CA GLN A 58 8.29 -9.07 -12.20
C GLN A 58 6.80 -9.32 -11.96
N ASN A 59 6.12 -8.40 -11.28
CA ASN A 59 4.70 -8.53 -10.96
C ASN A 59 3.80 -7.65 -11.83
N ASP A 60 4.34 -7.12 -12.93
CA ASP A 60 3.59 -6.27 -13.85
C ASP A 60 2.90 -5.10 -13.14
N ALA A 61 3.65 -4.44 -12.26
CA ALA A 61 3.16 -3.33 -11.46
C ALA A 61 3.85 -2.02 -11.87
N ILE A 62 3.09 -0.94 -11.78
CA ILE A 62 3.62 0.41 -11.99
C ILE A 62 4.09 0.94 -10.64
N MET A 63 5.35 1.38 -10.55
CA MET A 63 5.90 1.89 -9.30
C MET A 63 6.19 3.37 -9.39
N ARG A 64 5.86 4.09 -8.32
CA ARG A 64 6.21 5.49 -8.13
C ARG A 64 6.82 5.72 -6.76
N ILE A 65 7.84 6.57 -6.73
CA ILE A 65 8.41 7.10 -5.50
C ILE A 65 8.10 8.59 -5.46
N VAL A 66 7.49 9.03 -4.37
CA VAL A 66 7.08 10.42 -4.20
C VAL A 66 7.82 11.00 -3.00
N MET A 67 8.49 12.13 -3.23
CA MET A 67 9.12 12.90 -2.14
C MET A 67 8.13 13.96 -1.68
N ALA A 68 7.77 13.94 -0.40
CA ALA A 68 6.82 14.89 0.16
C ALA A 68 7.06 15.07 1.65
N GLU A 69 6.97 16.31 2.14
CA GLU A 69 7.08 16.60 3.56
C GLU A 69 5.90 16.00 4.35
N ASP A 70 4.71 16.09 3.79
CA ASP A 70 3.49 15.51 4.38
C ASP A 70 3.13 14.21 3.67
N LYS A 71 3.64 13.10 4.19
CA LYS A 71 3.35 11.77 3.65
C LYS A 71 1.85 11.47 3.67
N LEU A 72 1.17 11.83 4.74
CA LEU A 72 -0.23 11.50 4.92
C LEU A 72 -1.10 12.19 3.87
N GLU A 73 -0.79 13.43 3.53
CA GLU A 73 -1.50 14.15 2.47
C GLU A 73 -1.41 13.44 1.13
N VAL A 74 -0.20 13.03 0.74
CA VAL A 74 0.03 12.32 -0.52
C VAL A 74 -0.69 10.98 -0.52
N ILE A 75 -0.65 10.25 0.58
CA ILE A 75 -1.32 8.96 0.70
C ILE A 75 -2.85 9.15 0.62
N ARG A 76 -3.39 10.15 1.30
CA ARG A 76 -4.82 10.47 1.21
C ARG A 76 -5.25 10.79 -0.21
N ASP A 77 -4.50 11.65 -0.88
CA ASP A 77 -4.81 12.03 -2.27
C ASP A 77 -4.78 10.82 -3.19
N THR A 78 -3.84 9.93 -2.98
CA THR A 78 -3.72 8.69 -3.76
C THR A 78 -4.95 7.80 -3.56
N ILE A 79 -5.34 7.56 -2.31
CA ILE A 79 -6.49 6.69 -1.99
C ILE A 79 -7.81 7.33 -2.40
N ALA A 80 -7.91 8.65 -2.32
CA ALA A 80 -9.12 9.38 -2.69
C ALA A 80 -9.42 9.33 -4.19
N ALA A 81 -8.46 8.99 -5.03
CA ALA A 81 -8.68 8.84 -6.46
C ALA A 81 -9.80 7.83 -6.72
N TYR A 82 -10.77 8.20 -7.53
CA TYR A 82 -11.99 7.41 -7.70
C TYR A 82 -11.74 6.03 -8.29
N ASP A 83 -10.65 5.86 -9.03
CA ASP A 83 -10.29 4.60 -9.66
C ASP A 83 -9.48 3.66 -8.74
N VAL A 84 -9.15 4.07 -7.53
CA VAL A 84 -8.52 3.21 -6.54
C VAL A 84 -9.60 2.48 -5.75
N ASP A 85 -9.71 1.17 -5.96
CA ASP A 85 -10.72 0.35 -5.28
C ASP A 85 -10.13 -0.46 -4.12
N HIS A 86 -8.88 -0.87 -4.24
CA HIS A 86 -8.21 -1.74 -3.27
C HIS A 86 -6.89 -1.11 -2.82
N VAL A 87 -6.63 -1.18 -1.53
CA VAL A 87 -5.38 -0.71 -0.92
C VAL A 87 -4.78 -1.87 -0.13
N VAL A 88 -3.52 -2.20 -0.42
CA VAL A 88 -2.82 -3.30 0.22
C VAL A 88 -1.64 -2.75 1.01
N THR A 89 -1.54 -3.13 2.27
CA THR A 89 -0.48 -2.69 3.18
C THR A 89 0.03 -3.86 4.02
N GLY A 90 1.15 -3.65 4.69
CA GLY A 90 1.55 -4.52 5.80
C GLY A 90 0.72 -4.25 7.05
N MET A 91 1.00 -4.99 8.11
CA MET A 91 0.33 -4.81 9.40
C MET A 91 0.72 -3.46 10.02
N PRO A 92 -0.23 -2.78 10.68
CA PRO A 92 0.13 -1.56 11.42
C PRO A 92 1.13 -1.88 12.54
N ASP A 93 2.14 -1.01 12.69
CA ASP A 93 3.21 -1.20 13.68
C ASP A 93 2.74 -0.91 15.10
N SER A 94 1.73 -0.05 15.24
CA SER A 94 1.23 0.39 16.55
C SER A 94 -0.19 0.92 16.42
N HIS A 95 -0.81 1.19 17.56
CA HIS A 95 -2.15 1.82 17.59
C HIS A 95 -2.15 3.24 17.02
N GLN A 96 -0.99 3.85 16.89
CA GLN A 96 -0.84 5.20 16.32
C GLN A 96 -0.58 5.18 14.82
N SER A 97 -0.60 4.01 14.20
CA SER A 97 -0.40 3.90 12.77
C SER A 97 -1.43 4.72 12.00
N ILE A 98 -0.99 5.38 10.93
CA ILE A 98 -1.86 6.12 10.03
C ILE A 98 -2.91 5.24 9.37
N LEU A 99 -2.68 3.92 9.30
CA LEU A 99 -3.61 2.99 8.67
C LEU A 99 -5.00 3.02 9.32
N TYR A 100 -5.07 3.16 10.65
CA TYR A 100 -6.36 3.23 11.34
C TYR A 100 -7.17 4.45 10.90
N ALA A 101 -6.50 5.60 10.74
CA ALA A 101 -7.15 6.81 10.26
C ALA A 101 -7.65 6.65 8.82
N LEU A 102 -6.85 6.04 7.95
CA LEU A 102 -7.21 5.80 6.56
C LEU A 102 -8.41 4.86 6.43
N TRP A 103 -8.46 3.80 7.25
CA TRP A 103 -9.59 2.87 7.24
C TRP A 103 -10.92 3.57 7.56
N LYS A 104 -10.90 4.54 8.48
CA LYS A 104 -12.08 5.32 8.84
C LYS A 104 -12.46 6.34 7.78
N GLU A 105 -11.45 6.98 7.20
CA GLU A 105 -11.65 8.07 6.25
C GLU A 105 -12.20 7.57 4.91
N PHE A 106 -11.87 6.33 4.52
CA PHE A 106 -12.26 5.77 3.23
C PHE A 106 -13.09 4.49 3.38
N PRO A 107 -14.32 4.58 3.91
CA PRO A 107 -15.14 3.39 4.18
C PRO A 107 -15.59 2.66 2.92
N GLN A 108 -15.58 3.32 1.75
CA GLN A 108 -15.97 2.73 0.49
C GLN A 108 -14.81 2.03 -0.25
N LYS A 109 -13.57 2.22 0.20
CA LYS A 109 -12.42 1.52 -0.35
C LYS A 109 -12.20 0.21 0.40
N GLN A 110 -11.64 -0.78 -0.28
CA GLN A 110 -11.32 -2.07 0.33
C GLN A 110 -9.86 -2.10 0.75
N PHE A 111 -9.63 -2.33 2.03
CA PHE A 111 -8.29 -2.41 2.59
C PHE A 111 -7.93 -3.85 2.90
N HIS A 112 -6.74 -4.25 2.48
CA HIS A 112 -6.19 -5.57 2.70
C HIS A 112 -4.86 -5.43 3.43
N VAL A 113 -4.70 -6.19 4.49
CA VAL A 113 -3.49 -6.20 5.29
C VAL A 113 -2.79 -7.54 5.11
N VAL A 114 -1.49 -7.51 4.89
CA VAL A 114 -0.70 -8.73 4.70
C VAL A 114 0.13 -8.96 5.96
N ASP A 115 -0.06 -10.11 6.59
CA ASP A 115 0.70 -10.45 7.80
C ASP A 115 2.11 -10.93 7.45
N GLN A 116 2.88 -11.28 8.49
CA GLN A 116 4.27 -11.68 8.30
C GLN A 116 4.42 -13.01 7.57
N THR A 117 3.38 -13.81 7.52
CA THR A 117 3.37 -15.08 6.77
C THR A 117 2.93 -14.92 5.33
N GLY A 118 2.50 -13.72 4.94
CA GLY A 118 1.98 -13.45 3.61
C GLY A 118 0.48 -13.67 3.48
N GLU A 119 -0.21 -13.96 4.58
CA GLU A 119 -1.66 -14.12 4.57
C GLU A 119 -2.36 -12.79 4.42
N ILE A 120 -3.40 -12.75 3.57
CA ILE A 120 -4.17 -11.54 3.30
C ILE A 120 -5.35 -11.50 4.26
N ILE A 121 -5.47 -10.37 4.98
CA ILE A 121 -6.55 -10.13 5.92
C ILE A 121 -7.33 -8.91 5.43
N ASP A 122 -8.61 -9.09 5.15
CA ASP A 122 -9.47 -8.00 4.74
C ASP A 122 -9.93 -7.22 5.98
N VAL A 123 -9.82 -5.89 5.90
CA VAL A 123 -10.23 -5.04 7.01
C VAL A 123 -11.75 -4.88 6.98
N ALA A 124 -12.44 -5.47 7.95
CA ALA A 124 -13.88 -5.38 8.06
C ALA A 124 -14.34 -4.00 8.50
N LYS A 125 -15.56 -3.60 8.13
CA LYS A 125 -16.13 -2.31 8.51
C LYS A 125 -16.18 -2.11 10.02
N SER A 126 -16.43 -3.16 10.78
CA SER A 126 -16.45 -3.12 12.23
C SER A 126 -15.08 -2.74 12.83
N GLN A 127 -14.00 -3.19 12.20
CA GLN A 127 -12.63 -2.85 12.62
C GLN A 127 -12.29 -1.41 12.30
N ARG A 128 -12.89 -0.84 11.25
CA ARG A 128 -12.65 0.56 10.86
C ARG A 128 -13.29 1.55 11.83
N THR A 129 -14.37 1.15 12.48
CA THR A 129 -15.11 2.02 13.39
C THR A 129 -14.66 1.90 14.83
N SER A 130 -13.99 0.81 15.19
CA SER A 130 -13.45 0.58 16.55
C SER A 130 -12.02 1.10 16.62
N ALA A 131 -11.86 2.35 16.92
CA ALA A 131 -10.51 2.87 17.01
C ALA A 131 -10.14 3.31 18.39
#